data_61545871c611876666f77b7555d46a19
#
_entry.id   61545871c611876666f77b7555d46a19
#
_cell.length_a   1.000
_cell.length_b   1.000
_cell.length_c   1.000
_cell.angle_alpha   90.00
_cell.angle_beta   90.00
_cell.angle_gamma   90.00
#
_symmetry.space_group_name_H-M   'P 1'
#
loop_
_entity.id
_entity.type
_entity.pdbx_description
1 polymer ?
#
loop_
_entity_poly.entity_id
_entity_poly.type
_entity_poly.pdbx_seq_one_letter_code
_entity_poly.pdbx_strand_id
1 'polypeptide(L)'
;MIDCGKPSSLARFWAAALDDFDVRPYDDEEVARLAALGFTPETDPGVLVDGPHLEICFQKVDLEPRSKTPVHFDIESADWLAEIERLTSLGATVRERFAAHAWMRDPEGNDFCVVAGDR
;
A
#
# COMPACT_ATOMS: atom_id res chain seq x y z
N MET A 1 -0.63 4.80 -10.08
CA MET A 1 0.78 4.44 -9.82
C MET A 1 1.26 5.11 -8.55
N ILE A 2 1.94 4.37 -7.70
CA ILE A 2 2.47 4.89 -6.44
C ILE A 2 3.99 4.73 -6.46
N ASP A 3 4.70 5.84 -6.33
CA ASP A 3 6.15 5.85 -6.25
C ASP A 3 6.59 5.52 -4.83
N CYS A 4 7.55 4.62 -4.68
CA CYS A 4 7.97 4.13 -3.37
C CYS A 4 9.40 3.60 -3.38
N GLY A 5 9.94 3.32 -2.20
CA GLY A 5 11.29 2.77 -2.05
C GLY A 5 11.33 1.26 -2.12
N LYS A 6 10.29 0.58 -1.65
CA LYS A 6 10.22 -0.89 -1.61
C LYS A 6 8.87 -1.38 -2.13
N PRO A 7 8.71 -1.50 -3.46
CA PRO A 7 7.43 -1.87 -4.06
C PRO A 7 6.83 -3.16 -3.53
N SER A 8 7.61 -4.22 -3.38
CA SER A 8 7.11 -5.52 -2.90
C SER A 8 6.49 -5.41 -1.50
N SER A 9 7.20 -4.79 -0.56
CA SER A 9 6.71 -4.61 0.82
C SER A 9 5.48 -3.74 0.87
N LEU A 10 5.49 -2.61 0.15
CA LEU A 10 4.38 -1.67 0.17
C LEU A 10 3.15 -2.24 -0.51
N ALA A 11 3.33 -2.97 -1.63
CA ALA A 11 2.24 -3.66 -2.31
C ALA A 11 1.56 -4.68 -1.39
N ARG A 12 2.32 -5.46 -0.61
CA ARG A 12 1.76 -6.41 0.34
C ARG A 12 0.95 -5.71 1.42
N PHE A 13 1.43 -4.58 1.93
CA PHE A 13 0.67 -3.79 2.90
C PHE A 13 -0.70 -3.39 2.33
N TRP A 14 -0.71 -2.76 1.16
CA TRP A 14 -1.96 -2.27 0.58
C TRP A 14 -2.90 -3.38 0.14
N ALA A 15 -2.37 -4.50 -0.37
CA ALA A 15 -3.20 -5.67 -0.68
C ALA A 15 -3.89 -6.21 0.57
N ALA A 16 -3.20 -6.23 1.72
CA ALA A 16 -3.79 -6.66 2.98
C ALA A 16 -4.75 -5.61 3.57
N ALA A 17 -4.48 -4.33 3.33
CA ALA A 17 -5.29 -3.24 3.86
C ALA A 17 -6.64 -3.10 3.15
N LEU A 18 -6.69 -3.37 1.85
CA LEU A 18 -7.87 -3.18 1.00
C LEU A 18 -8.60 -4.50 0.78
N ASP A 19 -9.95 -4.47 0.78
CA ASP A 19 -10.74 -5.67 0.51
C ASP A 19 -10.64 -6.06 -0.96
N ASP A 20 -10.49 -7.36 -1.21
CA ASP A 20 -10.46 -7.96 -2.55
C ASP A 20 -9.31 -7.46 -3.43
N PHE A 21 -8.22 -7.00 -2.82
CA PHE A 21 -6.99 -6.67 -3.53
C PHE A 21 -5.90 -7.66 -3.18
N ASP A 22 -5.18 -8.12 -4.21
CA ASP A 22 -4.08 -9.07 -4.06
C ASP A 22 -2.89 -8.66 -4.91
N VAL A 23 -1.69 -8.93 -4.40
CA VAL A 23 -0.48 -8.78 -5.21
C VAL A 23 -0.59 -9.76 -6.39
N ARG A 24 -0.34 -9.25 -7.61
CA ARG A 24 -0.39 -10.10 -8.81
C ARG A 24 0.63 -11.21 -8.69
N PRO A 25 0.23 -12.49 -8.82
CA PRO A 25 1.16 -13.62 -8.71
C PRO A 25 2.23 -13.58 -9.80
N TYR A 26 3.39 -14.09 -9.47
CA TYR A 26 4.50 -14.26 -10.42
C TYR A 26 4.47 -15.67 -10.97
N ASP A 27 4.44 -15.80 -12.30
CA ASP A 27 4.64 -17.09 -12.94
C ASP A 27 6.12 -17.33 -13.22
N ASP A 28 6.46 -18.52 -13.69
CA ASP A 28 7.87 -18.89 -13.94
C ASP A 28 8.51 -18.00 -15.01
N GLU A 29 7.74 -17.58 -16.01
CA GLU A 29 8.23 -16.70 -17.07
C GLU A 29 8.59 -15.30 -16.51
N GLU A 30 7.76 -14.75 -15.65
CA GLU A 30 8.03 -13.46 -15.00
C GLU A 30 9.25 -13.54 -14.09
N VAL A 31 9.37 -14.61 -13.31
CA VAL A 31 10.54 -14.81 -12.44
C VAL A 31 11.81 -14.87 -13.27
N ALA A 32 11.79 -15.60 -14.39
CA ALA A 32 12.94 -15.72 -15.28
C ALA A 32 13.30 -14.38 -15.92
N ARG A 33 12.30 -13.60 -16.33
CA ARG A 33 12.50 -12.26 -16.91
C ARG A 33 13.17 -11.33 -15.90
N LEU A 34 12.69 -11.33 -14.66
CA LEU A 34 13.28 -10.52 -13.59
C LEU A 34 14.72 -10.95 -13.29
N ALA A 35 14.96 -12.26 -13.22
CA ALA A 35 16.30 -12.79 -12.95
C ALA A 35 17.31 -12.34 -14.02
N ALA A 36 16.89 -12.32 -15.29
CA ALA A 36 17.74 -11.85 -16.39
C ALA A 36 18.13 -10.37 -16.24
N LEU A 37 17.32 -9.59 -15.53
CA LEU A 37 17.58 -8.18 -15.25
C LEU A 37 18.25 -7.95 -13.88
N GLY A 38 18.53 -9.02 -13.15
CA GLY A 38 19.15 -8.94 -11.83
C GLY A 38 18.17 -8.75 -10.67
N PHE A 39 16.89 -9.05 -10.89
CA PHE A 39 15.85 -8.86 -9.87
C PHE A 39 15.19 -10.17 -9.48
N THR A 40 14.55 -10.15 -8.31
CA THR A 40 13.67 -11.21 -7.81
C THR A 40 12.27 -10.60 -7.58
N PRO A 41 11.23 -11.40 -7.33
CA PRO A 41 9.93 -10.83 -6.96
C PRO A 41 10.02 -9.87 -5.76
N GLU A 42 10.91 -10.10 -4.82
CA GLU A 42 11.10 -9.22 -3.65
C GLU A 42 11.78 -7.89 -4.00
N THR A 43 12.58 -7.85 -5.05
CA THR A 43 13.32 -6.66 -5.48
C THR A 43 12.78 -6.07 -6.78
N ASP A 44 11.67 -6.59 -7.30
CA ASP A 44 11.03 -6.11 -8.51
C ASP A 44 10.77 -4.61 -8.41
N PRO A 45 11.27 -3.80 -9.37
CA PRO A 45 11.06 -2.35 -9.34
C PRO A 45 9.64 -1.92 -9.69
N GLY A 46 8.78 -2.82 -10.15
CA GLY A 46 7.38 -2.53 -10.46
C GLY A 46 6.49 -3.67 -10.06
N VAL A 47 5.67 -3.49 -9.00
CA VAL A 47 4.78 -4.52 -8.47
C VAL A 47 3.34 -4.09 -8.67
N LEU A 48 2.51 -5.01 -9.17
CA LEU A 48 1.10 -4.77 -9.42
C LEU A 48 0.22 -5.41 -8.36
N VAL A 49 -0.80 -4.68 -7.94
CA VAL A 49 -1.86 -5.16 -7.04
C VAL A 49 -3.16 -5.09 -7.81
N ASP A 50 -3.86 -6.22 -7.89
CA ASP A 50 -5.12 -6.32 -8.62
C ASP A 50 -6.31 -6.28 -7.69
N GLY A 51 -7.30 -5.46 -8.01
CA GLY A 51 -8.59 -5.38 -7.34
C GLY A 51 -9.74 -5.59 -8.30
N PRO A 52 -10.99 -5.53 -7.82
CA PRO A 52 -12.17 -5.82 -8.65
C PRO A 52 -12.34 -4.90 -9.85
N HIS A 53 -11.98 -3.62 -9.71
CA HIS A 53 -12.20 -2.61 -10.75
C HIS A 53 -10.99 -1.71 -10.94
N LEU A 54 -9.87 -2.03 -10.29
CA LEU A 54 -8.70 -1.15 -10.26
C LEU A 54 -7.44 -2.00 -10.11
N GLU A 55 -6.39 -1.63 -10.81
CA GLU A 55 -5.06 -2.15 -10.50
C GLU A 55 -4.17 -1.01 -10.04
N ILE A 56 -3.31 -1.28 -9.08
CA ILE A 56 -2.39 -0.29 -8.52
C ILE A 56 -0.98 -0.75 -8.83
N CYS A 57 -0.18 0.13 -9.42
CA CYS A 57 1.23 -0.14 -9.69
C CYS A 57 2.09 0.58 -8.65
N PHE A 58 2.96 -0.18 -7.99
CA PHE A 58 3.96 0.34 -7.08
C PHE A 58 5.30 0.34 -7.81
N GLN A 59 5.86 1.52 -8.00
CA GLN A 59 7.08 1.71 -8.78
C GLN A 59 8.21 2.21 -7.90
N LYS A 60 9.37 1.56 -7.99
CA LYS A 60 10.55 1.99 -7.24
C LYS A 60 11.10 3.29 -7.82
N VAL A 61 11.34 4.24 -6.93
CA VAL A 61 12.03 5.48 -7.24
C VAL A 61 13.05 5.76 -6.15
N ASP A 62 14.04 6.59 -6.45
CA ASP A 62 14.94 7.11 -5.43
C ASP A 62 14.17 8.18 -4.65
N LEU A 63 13.95 7.90 -3.35
CA LEU A 63 13.14 8.77 -2.52
C LEU A 63 13.95 9.91 -1.93
N GLU A 64 13.47 11.13 -2.19
CA GLU A 64 13.89 12.31 -1.45
C GLU A 64 12.94 12.50 -0.28
N PRO A 65 13.38 13.06 0.86
CA PRO A 65 12.48 13.40 1.94
C PRO A 65 11.37 14.32 1.45
N ARG A 66 10.11 13.95 1.74
CA ARG A 66 8.93 14.70 1.32
C ARG A 66 8.10 15.07 2.53
N SER A 67 7.55 16.31 2.52
CA SER A 67 6.68 16.76 3.58
C SER A 67 5.25 16.22 3.44
N LYS A 68 4.84 15.86 2.22
CA LYS A 68 3.54 15.26 1.95
C LYS A 68 3.60 14.38 0.70
N THR A 69 2.66 13.46 0.59
CA THR A 69 2.56 12.55 -0.53
C THR A 69 1.70 13.13 -1.65
N PRO A 70 1.98 12.76 -2.92
CA PRO A 70 1.16 13.22 -4.06
C PRO A 70 -0.20 12.52 -4.15
N VAL A 71 -0.38 11.41 -3.44
CA VAL A 71 -1.62 10.63 -3.47
C VAL A 71 -2.14 10.47 -2.05
N HIS A 72 -3.45 10.65 -1.89
CA HIS A 72 -4.13 10.52 -0.60
C HIS A 72 -5.34 9.61 -0.77
N PHE A 73 -5.49 8.63 0.14
CA PHE A 73 -6.62 7.72 0.16
C PHE A 73 -7.43 7.90 1.43
N ASP A 74 -8.74 7.75 1.32
CA ASP A 74 -9.63 7.61 2.47
C ASP A 74 -10.17 6.19 2.47
N ILE A 75 -10.01 5.50 3.61
CA ILE A 75 -10.56 4.17 3.82
C ILE A 75 -11.78 4.32 4.73
N GLU A 76 -12.96 3.99 4.21
CA GLU A 76 -14.18 4.01 5.00
C GLU A 76 -14.41 2.66 5.67
N SER A 77 -14.80 2.69 6.93
CA SER A 77 -15.14 1.47 7.65
C SER A 77 -16.21 1.75 8.71
N ALA A 78 -17.19 0.85 8.81
CA ALA A 78 -18.22 0.93 9.84
C ALA A 78 -17.60 0.79 11.24
N ASP A 79 -16.57 -0.05 11.37
CA ASP A 79 -15.80 -0.20 12.60
C ASP A 79 -14.41 0.38 12.40
N TRP A 80 -14.37 1.69 12.26
CA TRP A 80 -13.11 2.37 11.91
C TRP A 80 -12.04 2.29 13.01
N LEU A 81 -12.45 2.13 14.27
CA LEU A 81 -11.50 1.97 15.37
C LEU A 81 -10.78 0.62 15.29
N ALA A 82 -11.50 -0.45 15.00
CA ALA A 82 -10.91 -1.76 14.77
C ALA A 82 -10.03 -1.77 13.51
N GLU A 83 -10.43 -1.02 12.48
CA GLU A 83 -9.65 -0.89 11.26
C GLU A 83 -8.30 -0.22 11.53
N ILE A 84 -8.26 0.81 12.36
CA ILE A 84 -7.01 1.46 12.77
C ILE A 84 -6.07 0.43 13.42
N GLU A 85 -6.59 -0.39 14.32
CA GLU A 85 -5.78 -1.42 14.99
C GLU A 85 -5.25 -2.46 14.00
N ARG A 86 -6.10 -2.90 13.07
CA ARG A 86 -5.71 -3.86 12.04
C ARG A 86 -4.59 -3.31 11.16
N LEU A 87 -4.74 -2.07 10.68
CA LEU A 87 -3.74 -1.43 9.81
C LEU A 87 -2.43 -1.18 10.56
N THR A 88 -2.51 -0.82 11.84
CA THR A 88 -1.33 -0.64 12.67
C THR A 88 -0.56 -1.96 12.81
N SER A 89 -1.27 -3.08 12.96
CA SER A 89 -0.64 -4.40 13.02
C SER A 89 0.03 -4.80 11.71
N LEU A 90 -0.41 -4.20 10.58
CA LEU A 90 0.20 -4.42 9.26
C LEU A 90 1.39 -3.50 8.99
N GLY A 91 1.67 -2.56 9.89
CA GLY A 91 2.82 -1.68 9.77
C GLY A 91 2.52 -0.19 9.58
N ALA A 92 1.24 0.19 9.58
CA ALA A 92 0.87 1.60 9.51
C ALA A 92 1.06 2.29 10.87
N THR A 93 1.18 3.60 10.84
CA THR A 93 1.28 4.42 12.05
C THR A 93 0.18 5.46 12.08
N VAL A 94 -0.29 5.80 13.28
CA VAL A 94 -1.28 6.85 13.49
C VAL A 94 -0.54 8.17 13.64
N ARG A 95 -0.91 9.17 12.84
CA ARG A 95 -0.37 10.52 12.95
C ARG A 95 -1.21 11.37 13.88
N GLU A 96 -2.53 11.33 13.72
CA GLU A 96 -3.45 12.13 14.52
C GLU A 96 -4.84 11.50 14.50
N ARG A 97 -5.52 11.53 15.65
CA ARG A 97 -6.88 11.02 15.77
C ARG A 97 -7.85 12.19 15.92
N PHE A 98 -9.00 12.07 15.22
CA PHE A 98 -10.08 13.05 15.27
C PHE A 98 -11.37 12.36 15.72
N ALA A 99 -12.47 13.11 15.78
CA ALA A 99 -13.75 12.58 16.30
C ALA A 99 -14.30 11.43 15.44
N ALA A 100 -14.17 11.50 14.12
CA ALA A 100 -14.74 10.53 13.19
C ALA A 100 -13.77 10.03 12.13
N HIS A 101 -12.47 10.30 12.30
CA HIS A 101 -11.44 9.79 11.39
C HIS A 101 -10.07 9.83 12.06
N ALA A 102 -9.11 9.17 11.44
CA ALA A 102 -7.71 9.21 11.85
C ALA A 102 -6.82 9.42 10.63
N TRP A 103 -5.85 10.31 10.78
CA TRP A 103 -4.79 10.49 9.78
C TRP A 103 -3.69 9.49 10.10
N MET A 104 -3.35 8.67 9.11
CA MET A 104 -2.38 7.59 9.25
C MET A 104 -1.30 7.69 8.18
N ARG A 105 -0.24 6.93 8.36
CA ARG A 105 0.80 6.75 7.36
C ARG A 105 1.06 5.27 7.14
N ASP A 106 1.29 4.90 5.88
CA ASP A 106 1.67 3.54 5.53
C ASP A 106 3.14 3.28 5.91
N PRO A 107 3.66 2.03 5.74
CA PRO A 107 5.04 1.71 6.12
C PRO A 107 6.12 2.55 5.47
N GLU A 108 5.84 3.23 4.36
CA GLU A 108 6.79 4.13 3.71
C GLU A 108 6.48 5.61 3.97
N GLY A 109 5.57 5.91 4.87
CA GLY A 109 5.26 7.28 5.25
C GLY A 109 4.28 8.01 4.34
N ASN A 110 3.54 7.27 3.49
CA ASN A 110 2.51 7.88 2.65
C ASN A 110 1.23 8.12 3.47
N ASP A 111 0.65 9.29 3.29
CA ASP A 111 -0.52 9.69 4.05
C ASP A 111 -1.80 9.04 3.55
N PHE A 112 -2.65 8.64 4.48
CA PHE A 112 -4.02 8.23 4.20
C PHE A 112 -4.87 8.44 5.45
N CYS A 113 -6.20 8.42 5.29
CA CYS A 113 -7.13 8.54 6.40
C CYS A 113 -8.01 7.31 6.52
N VAL A 114 -8.35 6.95 7.75
CA VAL A 114 -9.41 5.99 8.05
C VAL A 114 -10.59 6.79 8.57
N VAL A 115 -11.73 6.65 7.92
CA VAL A 115 -12.93 7.45 8.25
C VAL A 115 -14.10 6.55 8.64
N ALA A 116 -14.92 7.03 9.55
CA ALA A 116 -16.16 6.35 9.93
C ALA A 116 -17.11 6.38 8.74
N GLY A 117 -17.63 5.21 8.37
CA GLY A 117 -18.53 5.09 7.22
C GLY A 117 -19.44 3.88 7.35
N ASP A 118 -20.22 3.63 6.30
CA ASP A 118 -21.21 2.56 6.27
C ASP A 118 -20.68 1.25 5.66
N ARG A 119 -19.41 1.17 5.39
CA ARG A 119 -18.83 0.02 4.68
C ARG A 119 -18.04 -0.88 5.60
#